data_40219f809c5751030c5401ac8411be9f
#
_entry.id   40219f809c5751030c5401ac8411be9f
#
_cell.length_a   1.000
_cell.length_b   1.000
_cell.length_c   1.000
_cell.angle_alpha   90.00
_cell.angle_beta   90.00
_cell.angle_gamma   90.00
#
_symmetry.space_group_name_H-M   'P 1'
#
loop_
_entity.id
_entity.type
_entity.pdbx_description
1 polymer ?
#
loop_
_entity_poly.entity_id
_entity_poly.type
_entity_poly.pdbx_seq_one_letter_code
_entity_poly.pdbx_strand_id
1 'polypeptide(L)'
;MSKHRSRVALPAALILATLALGACGDKAAAPAAPPAAAVTVVTLASAPVTLTRELTGRAEASQQAEVRPQAGGIVERLLFTEGGSVQAGQALYQLDQTAYRADAGSAQAAVARAQASLVTARLSAGRSAELVKTNLISRADNDNAQAALRQAQADLRAAQATLQGANVPLAFTRVTAPISGRIGRSSVTRGALVTASQATPLATIQDLDPMYVEVSQSSAELLQLRREIAAGSLQGTDSVPVEIVLEDGSTFAQQGRLSFAEALVDPATGAVALRVVVPNPDQLLLPGMFVRARVANGVRSNGILAPQQGITRNPRGDATALVVGADGKVEERVVKVSRAIGDKWLVDEGLNAGDKLIVEGLQKVKAGATVTASERGSEAAAAKPAAGA
;
A
#
# COMPACT_ATOMS: atom_id res chain seq x y z
N MET A 1 -92.46 -35.93 28.11
CA MET A 1 -93.67 -35.52 27.40
C MET A 1 -93.39 -35.61 25.92
N SER A 2 -93.97 -36.62 25.31
CA SER A 2 -95.01 -36.67 24.27
C SER A 2 -94.43 -36.57 22.89
N LYS A 3 -94.32 -37.70 22.19
CA LYS A 3 -95.27 -38.32 21.20
C LYS A 3 -95.25 -37.60 19.86
N HIS A 4 -95.09 -38.14 18.64
CA HIS A 4 -95.75 -39.31 17.99
C HIS A 4 -94.98 -39.56 16.66
N ARG A 5 -94.56 -40.74 16.22
CA ARG A 5 -95.29 -41.78 15.44
C ARG A 5 -95.94 -41.32 14.12
N SER A 6 -95.45 -41.84 12.95
CA SER A 6 -96.18 -42.82 12.10
C SER A 6 -95.42 -42.92 10.77
N ARG A 7 -94.92 -44.06 10.29
CA ARG A 7 -95.59 -45.15 9.48
C ARG A 7 -96.14 -44.60 8.14
N VAL A 8 -95.88 -45.14 6.93
CA VAL A 8 -95.92 -46.47 6.39
C VAL A 8 -95.64 -46.41 4.86
N ALA A 9 -95.00 -47.42 4.32
CA ALA A 9 -95.30 -48.35 3.23
C ALA A 9 -94.54 -48.15 1.88
N LEU A 10 -93.90 -49.24 1.56
CA LEU A 10 -93.49 -49.78 0.27
C LEU A 10 -94.60 -49.71 -0.81
N PRO A 11 -94.26 -49.78 -2.15
CA PRO A 11 -93.95 -51.10 -2.68
C PRO A 11 -92.78 -51.16 -3.71
N ALA A 12 -92.24 -52.36 -3.73
CA ALA A 12 -91.45 -53.00 -4.73
C ALA A 12 -92.05 -53.00 -6.11
N ALA A 13 -91.30 -52.59 -7.11
CA ALA A 13 -91.37 -53.06 -8.49
C ALA A 13 -90.51 -52.15 -9.37
N LEU A 14 -89.28 -52.57 -9.66
CA LEU A 14 -88.63 -52.39 -10.95
C LEU A 14 -87.13 -52.85 -10.84
N ILE A 15 -86.99 -54.12 -10.56
CA ILE A 15 -85.83 -54.95 -10.84
C ILE A 15 -86.07 -55.53 -12.23
N LEU A 16 -85.48 -55.03 -13.28
CA LEU A 16 -85.11 -55.70 -14.53
C LEU A 16 -84.98 -54.68 -15.71
N ALA A 17 -83.95 -53.77 -15.71
CA ALA A 17 -83.58 -53.13 -16.95
C ALA A 17 -82.29 -52.30 -16.76
N THR A 18 -81.21 -52.84 -16.19
CA THR A 18 -79.91 -52.16 -16.21
C THR A 18 -78.70 -53.10 -16.21
N LEU A 19 -78.70 -54.07 -17.09
CA LEU A 19 -77.57 -54.96 -17.34
C LEU A 19 -77.13 -54.92 -18.79
N ALA A 20 -76.84 -53.76 -19.30
CA ALA A 20 -76.20 -53.63 -20.61
C ALA A 20 -75.58 -52.24 -20.83
N LEU A 21 -74.68 -51.74 -19.95
CA LEU A 21 -73.75 -50.60 -20.27
C LEU A 21 -72.56 -50.71 -19.33
N GLY A 22 -71.80 -51.75 -19.43
CA GLY A 22 -70.58 -51.93 -18.64
C GLY A 22 -69.42 -52.44 -19.48
N ALA A 23 -69.05 -51.73 -20.59
CA ALA A 23 -67.87 -52.10 -21.38
C ALA A 23 -67.36 -50.90 -22.14
N CYS A 24 -66.79 -49.89 -21.40
CA CYS A 24 -65.79 -48.94 -21.91
C CYS A 24 -64.98 -48.54 -20.72
N GLY A 25 -64.07 -49.41 -20.27
CA GLY A 25 -63.00 -49.07 -19.37
C GLY A 25 -61.94 -48.28 -20.11
N ASP A 26 -62.11 -46.93 -20.15
CA ASP A 26 -61.01 -46.12 -20.46
C ASP A 26 -59.93 -46.31 -19.39
N LYS A 27 -58.82 -46.88 -19.83
CA LYS A 27 -57.56 -46.88 -19.08
C LYS A 27 -57.23 -45.49 -18.80
N ALA A 28 -57.46 -44.97 -17.58
CA ALA A 28 -56.99 -43.67 -17.13
C ALA A 28 -55.48 -43.62 -17.42
N ALA A 29 -55.11 -42.84 -18.41
CA ALA A 29 -53.70 -42.50 -18.67
C ALA A 29 -53.12 -41.97 -17.36
N ALA A 30 -52.05 -42.57 -16.90
CA ALA A 30 -51.31 -42.06 -15.76
C ALA A 30 -51.07 -40.55 -16.00
N PRO A 31 -51.24 -39.69 -14.97
CA PRO A 31 -51.03 -38.24 -15.17
C PRO A 31 -49.66 -38.04 -15.81
N ALA A 32 -49.65 -37.40 -16.97
CA ALA A 32 -48.41 -37.02 -17.64
C ALA A 32 -47.55 -36.27 -16.65
N ALA A 33 -46.33 -36.72 -16.44
CA ALA A 33 -45.40 -36.05 -15.57
C ALA A 33 -45.32 -34.55 -16.00
N PRO A 34 -45.39 -33.60 -15.07
CA PRO A 34 -45.33 -32.19 -15.42
C PRO A 34 -44.10 -31.94 -16.31
N PRO A 35 -44.22 -31.12 -17.37
CA PRO A 35 -43.11 -30.86 -18.26
C PRO A 35 -41.89 -30.39 -17.44
N ALA A 36 -40.72 -30.97 -17.72
CA ALA A 36 -39.49 -30.61 -17.03
C ALA A 36 -39.23 -29.08 -17.11
N ALA A 37 -39.07 -28.45 -15.96
CA ALA A 37 -38.86 -27.00 -15.93
C ALA A 37 -37.54 -26.62 -16.64
N ALA A 38 -37.60 -25.67 -17.53
CA ALA A 38 -36.40 -25.15 -18.18
C ALA A 38 -35.61 -24.25 -17.22
N VAL A 39 -34.31 -24.53 -17.07
CA VAL A 39 -33.38 -23.78 -16.22
C VAL A 39 -32.10 -23.45 -16.97
N THR A 40 -31.53 -22.28 -16.68
CA THR A 40 -30.21 -21.90 -17.21
C THR A 40 -29.14 -22.31 -16.20
N VAL A 41 -28.13 -23.01 -16.67
CA VAL A 41 -27.02 -23.50 -15.84
C VAL A 41 -25.68 -22.89 -16.28
N VAL A 42 -24.75 -22.85 -15.35
CA VAL A 42 -23.33 -22.55 -15.60
C VAL A 42 -22.52 -23.76 -15.11
N THR A 43 -21.70 -24.31 -16.00
CA THR A 43 -20.74 -25.34 -15.63
C THR A 43 -19.58 -24.71 -14.89
N LEU A 44 -19.36 -25.11 -13.64
CA LEU A 44 -18.31 -24.57 -12.79
C LEU A 44 -16.95 -25.14 -13.22
N ALA A 45 -15.96 -24.24 -13.34
CA ALA A 45 -14.58 -24.64 -13.62
C ALA A 45 -13.69 -24.28 -12.43
N SER A 46 -12.69 -25.13 -12.19
CA SER A 46 -11.59 -24.79 -11.29
C SER A 46 -10.58 -23.96 -12.05
N ALA A 47 -10.21 -22.82 -11.51
CA ALA A 47 -9.21 -21.91 -12.08
C ALA A 47 -8.35 -21.28 -10.98
N PRO A 48 -7.12 -20.87 -11.31
CA PRO A 48 -6.33 -20.07 -10.38
C PRO A 48 -7.04 -18.74 -10.10
N VAL A 49 -7.25 -18.43 -8.83
CA VAL A 49 -7.93 -17.20 -8.38
C VAL A 49 -6.97 -16.39 -7.54
N THR A 50 -6.61 -15.19 -8.01
CA THR A 50 -5.80 -14.24 -7.24
C THR A 50 -6.67 -13.59 -6.17
N LEU A 51 -6.28 -13.74 -4.92
CA LEU A 51 -6.94 -13.11 -3.80
C LEU A 51 -6.34 -11.74 -3.56
N THR A 52 -7.10 -10.69 -3.84
CA THR A 52 -6.70 -9.32 -3.56
C THR A 52 -7.36 -8.80 -2.29
N ARG A 53 -6.67 -7.92 -1.58
CA ARG A 53 -7.21 -7.19 -0.43
C ARG A 53 -6.92 -5.71 -0.60
N GLU A 54 -7.91 -4.89 -0.26
CA GLU A 54 -7.72 -3.44 -0.20
C GLU A 54 -7.38 -3.05 1.24
N LEU A 55 -6.24 -2.38 1.40
CA LEU A 55 -5.76 -1.81 2.65
C LEU A 55 -5.77 -0.30 2.51
N THR A 56 -6.29 0.39 3.50
CA THR A 56 -6.24 1.85 3.54
C THR A 56 -4.91 2.33 4.08
N GLY A 57 -4.41 3.44 3.53
CA GLY A 57 -3.14 4.01 3.94
C GLY A 57 -2.98 5.47 3.57
N ARG A 58 -1.80 6.00 3.86
CA ARG A 58 -1.38 7.35 3.48
C ARG A 58 -0.09 7.33 2.68
N ALA A 59 0.00 8.26 1.75
CA ALA A 59 1.24 8.52 1.04
C ALA A 59 2.15 9.41 1.89
N GLU A 60 3.44 9.08 1.94
CA GLU A 60 4.47 9.80 2.66
C GLU A 60 5.68 10.01 1.76
N ALA A 61 6.41 11.09 1.99
CA ALA A 61 7.67 11.32 1.29
C ALA A 61 8.70 10.25 1.69
N SER A 62 9.53 9.80 0.75
CA SER A 62 10.60 8.84 1.05
C SER A 62 11.62 9.42 2.02
N GLN A 63 11.90 10.72 1.90
CA GLN A 63 12.74 11.49 2.81
C GLN A 63 12.12 12.87 3.04
N GLN A 64 12.22 13.32 4.27
CA GLN A 64 11.83 14.68 4.65
C GLN A 64 12.94 15.31 5.47
N ALA A 65 13.32 16.52 5.13
CA ALA A 65 14.33 17.28 5.86
C ALA A 65 13.85 18.70 6.17
N GLU A 66 13.97 19.07 7.42
CA GLU A 66 13.73 20.43 7.87
C GLU A 66 15.01 21.26 7.73
N VAL A 67 14.91 22.36 7.03
CA VAL A 67 16.01 23.32 6.86
C VAL A 67 16.01 24.25 8.07
N ARG A 68 17.02 24.10 8.95
CA ARG A 68 17.20 24.93 10.14
C ARG A 68 18.49 25.69 10.04
N PRO A 69 18.55 26.99 10.46
CA PRO A 69 19.78 27.78 10.44
C PRO A 69 20.74 27.25 11.50
N GLN A 70 22.03 27.15 11.15
CA GLN A 70 23.12 26.77 12.08
C GLN A 70 23.88 28.00 12.60
N ALA A 71 23.71 29.17 11.93
CA ALA A 71 24.19 30.46 12.37
C ALA A 71 23.03 31.43 12.54
N GLY A 72 23.14 32.42 13.43
CA GLY A 72 22.17 33.50 13.58
C GLY A 72 22.47 34.65 12.65
N GLY A 73 21.46 35.43 12.29
CA GLY A 73 21.65 36.63 11.46
C GLY A 73 20.39 37.06 10.73
N ILE A 74 20.48 38.15 9.99
CA ILE A 74 19.36 38.64 9.17
C ILE A 74 19.38 37.90 7.82
N VAL A 75 18.22 37.45 7.36
CA VAL A 75 18.07 36.85 6.02
C VAL A 75 18.25 37.97 4.96
N GLU A 76 19.34 37.93 4.26
CA GLU A 76 19.66 38.88 3.21
C GLU A 76 18.96 38.54 1.90
N ARG A 77 18.99 37.23 1.51
CA ARG A 77 18.42 36.77 0.25
C ARG A 77 17.84 35.36 0.39
N LEU A 78 16.74 35.11 -0.35
CA LEU A 78 16.22 33.76 -0.67
C LEU A 78 16.74 33.42 -2.08
N LEU A 79 17.29 32.21 -2.24
CA LEU A 79 17.97 31.76 -3.46
C LEU A 79 17.25 30.59 -4.14
N PHE A 80 15.97 30.35 -3.81
CA PHE A 80 15.14 29.32 -4.39
C PHE A 80 13.74 29.85 -4.68
N THR A 81 12.99 29.11 -5.48
CA THR A 81 11.56 29.35 -5.72
C THR A 81 10.76 28.43 -4.83
N GLU A 82 9.81 28.96 -4.08
CA GLU A 82 8.90 28.17 -3.24
C GLU A 82 8.10 27.18 -4.08
N GLY A 83 7.95 25.95 -3.60
CA GLY A 83 7.31 24.85 -4.33
C GLY A 83 8.15 24.27 -5.48
N GLY A 84 9.35 24.80 -5.73
CA GLY A 84 10.26 24.31 -6.76
C GLY A 84 11.09 23.10 -6.32
N SER A 85 11.83 22.52 -7.27
CA SER A 85 12.81 21.46 -6.99
C SER A 85 14.15 22.06 -6.61
N VAL A 86 14.81 21.46 -5.62
CA VAL A 86 16.15 21.82 -5.16
C VAL A 86 17.05 20.59 -5.12
N GLN A 87 18.35 20.82 -5.25
CA GLN A 87 19.35 19.76 -5.16
C GLN A 87 20.08 19.81 -3.82
N ALA A 88 20.53 18.67 -3.32
CA ALA A 88 21.38 18.61 -2.13
C ALA A 88 22.61 19.51 -2.29
N GLY A 89 22.95 20.32 -1.27
CA GLY A 89 24.02 21.32 -1.32
C GLY A 89 23.66 22.65 -2.01
N GLN A 90 22.51 22.77 -2.67
CA GLN A 90 22.06 24.04 -3.25
C GLN A 90 21.83 25.07 -2.17
N ALA A 91 22.32 26.32 -2.39
CA ALA A 91 22.07 27.41 -1.47
C ALA A 91 20.60 27.82 -1.50
N LEU A 92 20.00 27.93 -0.32
CA LEU A 92 18.60 28.29 -0.12
C LEU A 92 18.45 29.69 0.46
N TYR A 93 19.22 29.98 1.50
CA TYR A 93 19.22 31.29 2.16
C TYR A 93 20.65 31.85 2.30
N GLN A 94 20.77 33.14 2.17
CA GLN A 94 21.96 33.87 2.51
C GLN A 94 21.67 34.74 3.72
N LEU A 95 22.38 34.51 4.82
CA LEU A 95 22.36 35.36 5.99
C LEU A 95 23.40 36.47 5.85
N ASP A 96 23.23 37.55 6.59
CA ASP A 96 24.23 38.62 6.68
C ASP A 96 25.56 38.05 7.22
N GLN A 97 26.62 38.26 6.46
CA GLN A 97 27.96 37.73 6.72
C GLN A 97 28.92 38.77 7.35
N THR A 98 28.48 40.01 7.54
CA THR A 98 29.38 41.13 7.86
C THR A 98 30.20 40.86 9.12
N ALA A 99 29.56 40.45 10.22
CA ALA A 99 30.25 40.15 11.48
C ALA A 99 31.18 38.95 11.34
N TYR A 100 30.68 37.85 10.73
CA TYR A 100 31.44 36.60 10.56
C TYR A 100 32.66 36.76 9.66
N ARG A 101 32.59 37.62 8.62
CA ARG A 101 33.74 37.97 7.77
C ARG A 101 34.78 38.80 8.52
N ALA A 102 34.34 39.70 9.39
CA ALA A 102 35.27 40.49 10.20
C ALA A 102 36.04 39.57 11.18
N ASP A 103 35.38 38.62 11.83
CA ASP A 103 36.00 37.65 12.72
C ASP A 103 37.01 36.76 11.99
N ALA A 104 36.63 36.21 10.83
CA ALA A 104 37.51 35.40 9.99
C ALA A 104 38.70 36.20 9.48
N GLY A 105 38.50 37.48 9.11
CA GLY A 105 39.55 38.41 8.71
C GLY A 105 40.56 38.72 9.83
N SER A 106 40.07 38.92 11.07
CA SER A 106 40.90 39.08 12.24
C SER A 106 41.76 37.82 12.53
N ALA A 107 41.14 36.62 12.47
CA ALA A 107 41.88 35.38 12.65
C ALA A 107 42.90 35.15 11.53
N GLN A 108 42.61 35.53 10.29
CA GLN A 108 43.53 35.45 9.16
C GLN A 108 44.76 36.37 9.37
N ALA A 109 44.56 37.56 9.91
CA ALA A 109 45.63 38.46 10.25
C ALA A 109 46.54 37.90 11.38
N ALA A 110 45.94 37.18 12.35
CA ALA A 110 46.73 36.51 13.40
C ALA A 110 47.59 35.36 12.82
N VAL A 111 47.09 34.58 11.84
CA VAL A 111 47.88 33.56 11.13
C VAL A 111 49.07 34.24 10.40
N ALA A 112 48.86 35.35 9.70
CA ALA A 112 49.93 36.06 8.99
C ALA A 112 51.02 36.56 9.95
N ARG A 113 50.65 37.08 11.13
CA ARG A 113 51.57 37.50 12.18
C ARG A 113 52.39 36.32 12.72
N ALA A 114 51.72 35.17 13.06
CA ALA A 114 52.41 34.00 13.56
C ALA A 114 53.33 33.39 12.50
N GLN A 115 52.98 33.46 11.23
CA GLN A 115 53.82 33.01 10.12
C GLN A 115 55.10 33.89 9.96
N ALA A 116 54.97 35.20 10.11
CA ALA A 116 56.14 36.11 10.10
C ALA A 116 57.10 35.83 11.28
N SER A 117 56.52 35.56 12.48
CA SER A 117 57.31 35.18 13.67
C SER A 117 58.05 33.87 13.46
N LEU A 118 57.39 32.88 12.86
CA LEU A 118 57.99 31.59 12.52
C LEU A 118 59.16 31.74 11.55
N VAL A 119 59.04 32.56 10.53
CA VAL A 119 60.12 32.83 9.57
C VAL A 119 61.36 33.41 10.31
N THR A 120 61.16 34.39 11.19
CA THR A 120 62.22 34.98 12.00
C THR A 120 62.88 33.95 12.93
N ALA A 121 62.10 33.18 13.67
CA ALA A 121 62.58 32.11 14.57
C ALA A 121 63.35 31.03 13.79
N ARG A 122 62.87 30.63 12.62
CA ARG A 122 63.55 29.68 11.72
C ARG A 122 64.89 30.14 11.25
N LEU A 123 64.97 31.39 10.82
CA LEU A 123 66.26 31.99 10.38
C LEU A 123 67.25 32.09 11.55
N SER A 124 66.77 32.47 12.74
CA SER A 124 67.62 32.55 13.94
C SER A 124 68.12 31.16 14.35
N ALA A 125 67.26 30.15 14.44
CA ALA A 125 67.62 28.78 14.76
C ALA A 125 68.59 28.18 13.73
N GLY A 126 68.40 28.48 12.44
CA GLY A 126 69.32 28.06 11.38
C GLY A 126 70.72 28.67 11.54
N ARG A 127 70.82 29.98 11.81
CA ARG A 127 72.11 30.64 12.08
C ARG A 127 72.80 30.09 13.34
N SER A 128 72.04 29.90 14.45
CA SER A 128 72.59 29.36 15.70
C SER A 128 73.10 27.93 15.50
N ALA A 129 72.41 27.07 14.72
CA ALA A 129 72.85 25.74 14.42
C ALA A 129 74.16 25.69 13.62
N GLU A 130 74.46 26.65 12.79
CA GLU A 130 75.76 26.75 12.09
C GLU A 130 76.85 27.28 13.00
N LEU A 131 76.58 28.31 13.81
CA LEU A 131 77.56 28.91 14.72
C LEU A 131 78.01 28.00 15.87
N VAL A 132 77.14 27.11 16.39
CA VAL A 132 77.49 26.14 17.40
C VAL A 132 78.44 25.05 16.89
N LYS A 133 78.40 24.72 15.61
CA LYS A 133 79.32 23.75 14.98
C LYS A 133 80.76 24.28 15.00
N THR A 134 80.94 25.56 14.90
CA THR A 134 82.23 26.25 14.93
C THR A 134 82.60 26.75 16.31
N ASN A 135 81.88 26.40 17.35
CA ASN A 135 82.05 26.80 18.75
C ASN A 135 82.04 28.32 18.96
N LEU A 136 81.33 29.09 18.10
CA LEU A 136 81.20 30.55 18.20
C LEU A 136 80.06 30.96 19.13
N ILE A 137 79.17 30.09 19.51
CA ILE A 137 78.11 30.24 20.51
C ILE A 137 78.02 29.07 21.45
N SER A 138 77.37 29.25 22.62
CA SER A 138 77.13 28.18 23.56
C SER A 138 76.07 27.20 23.06
N ARG A 139 76.11 25.95 23.54
CA ARG A 139 75.04 24.96 23.28
C ARG A 139 73.69 25.45 23.83
N ALA A 140 73.69 26.12 24.98
CA ALA A 140 72.49 26.66 25.61
C ALA A 140 71.82 27.73 24.71
N ASP A 141 72.60 28.58 24.02
CA ASP A 141 72.05 29.58 23.08
C ASP A 141 71.40 28.91 21.85
N ASN A 142 72.01 27.84 21.32
CA ASN A 142 71.40 27.09 20.23
C ASN A 142 70.13 26.37 20.72
N ASP A 143 70.08 25.75 21.89
CA ASP A 143 68.94 25.10 22.43
C ASP A 143 67.77 26.05 22.66
N ASN A 144 68.07 27.27 23.13
CA ASN A 144 67.10 28.34 23.26
C ASN A 144 66.51 28.77 21.86
N ALA A 145 67.38 28.92 20.86
CA ALA A 145 66.91 29.24 19.49
C ALA A 145 66.02 28.14 18.90
N GLN A 146 66.39 26.88 19.13
CA GLN A 146 65.54 25.72 18.73
C GLN A 146 64.22 25.68 19.49
N ALA A 147 64.22 26.01 20.80
CA ALA A 147 63.01 26.11 21.60
C ALA A 147 62.07 27.21 21.06
N ALA A 148 62.65 28.42 20.74
CA ALA A 148 61.90 29.51 20.15
C ALA A 148 61.28 29.12 18.79
N LEU A 149 62.01 28.37 17.95
CA LEU A 149 61.46 27.85 16.69
C LEU A 149 60.26 26.91 16.93
N ARG A 150 60.38 25.95 17.87
CA ARG A 150 59.28 25.06 18.22
C ARG A 150 58.08 25.83 18.76
N GLN A 151 58.30 26.85 19.58
CA GLN A 151 57.25 27.71 20.09
C GLN A 151 56.54 28.46 18.94
N ALA A 152 57.25 29.10 18.04
CA ALA A 152 56.69 29.83 16.89
C ALA A 152 55.90 28.86 15.96
N GLN A 153 56.35 27.60 15.82
CA GLN A 153 55.60 26.57 15.09
C GLN A 153 54.27 26.23 15.77
N ALA A 154 54.27 26.12 17.12
CA ALA A 154 53.07 25.86 17.89
C ALA A 154 52.09 27.07 17.80
N ASP A 155 52.58 28.26 17.89
CA ASP A 155 51.78 29.51 17.78
C ASP A 155 51.10 29.64 16.40
N LEU A 156 51.80 29.27 15.31
CA LEU A 156 51.23 29.25 13.98
C LEU A 156 50.08 28.19 13.89
N ARG A 157 50.28 26.99 14.43
CA ARG A 157 49.23 25.97 14.45
C ARG A 157 48.03 26.43 15.27
N ALA A 158 48.21 27.06 16.40
CA ALA A 158 47.14 27.63 17.22
C ALA A 158 46.36 28.72 16.46
N ALA A 159 47.05 29.65 15.78
CA ALA A 159 46.40 30.67 14.96
C ALA A 159 45.62 30.07 13.78
N GLN A 160 46.14 29.03 13.11
CA GLN A 160 45.45 28.34 12.05
C GLN A 160 44.17 27.62 12.55
N ALA A 161 44.21 26.98 13.73
CA ALA A 161 43.04 26.37 14.36
C ALA A 161 41.97 27.43 14.69
N THR A 162 42.38 28.62 15.19
CA THR A 162 41.47 29.74 15.44
C THR A 162 40.78 30.22 14.15
N LEU A 163 41.53 30.34 13.07
CA LEU A 163 40.98 30.74 11.75
C LEU A 163 39.98 29.69 11.25
N GLN A 164 40.33 28.41 11.38
CA GLN A 164 39.41 27.35 11.01
C GLN A 164 38.10 27.44 11.80
N GLY A 165 38.19 27.67 13.12
CA GLY A 165 37.01 27.89 13.98
C GLY A 165 36.17 29.09 13.55
N ALA A 166 36.77 30.19 13.14
CA ALA A 166 36.06 31.38 12.64
C ALA A 166 35.38 31.18 11.28
N ASN A 167 35.92 30.27 10.43
CA ASN A 167 35.34 30.00 9.12
C ASN A 167 34.09 29.10 9.20
N VAL A 168 33.92 28.31 10.27
CA VAL A 168 32.76 27.43 10.42
C VAL A 168 31.43 28.19 10.49
N PRO A 169 31.23 29.16 11.42
CA PRO A 169 29.99 29.94 11.44
C PRO A 169 29.83 30.81 10.19
N LEU A 170 30.91 31.29 9.56
CA LEU A 170 30.84 31.99 8.27
C LEU A 170 30.26 31.07 7.17
N ALA A 171 30.68 29.81 7.11
CA ALA A 171 30.14 28.87 6.16
C ALA A 171 28.64 28.62 6.39
N PHE A 172 28.19 28.53 7.65
CA PHE A 172 26.79 28.33 8.03
C PHE A 172 25.86 29.52 7.74
N THR A 173 26.41 30.71 7.44
CA THR A 173 25.59 31.84 6.96
C THR A 173 24.98 31.56 5.59
N ARG A 174 25.52 30.61 4.82
CA ARG A 174 24.95 30.11 3.60
C ARG A 174 24.20 28.79 3.93
N VAL A 175 22.89 28.91 4.12
CA VAL A 175 22.04 27.76 4.43
C VAL A 175 21.79 27.00 3.15
N THR A 176 22.13 25.70 3.14
CA THR A 176 22.02 24.81 1.98
C THR A 176 20.98 23.72 2.20
N ALA A 177 20.49 23.13 1.10
CA ALA A 177 19.57 21.99 1.12
C ALA A 177 20.31 20.74 1.62
N PRO A 178 19.80 20.05 2.65
CA PRO A 178 20.41 18.81 3.15
C PRO A 178 20.13 17.61 2.23
N ILE A 179 19.01 17.61 1.53
CA ILE A 179 18.58 16.57 0.57
C ILE A 179 18.11 17.23 -0.72
N SER A 180 18.05 16.45 -1.81
CA SER A 180 17.34 16.84 -3.02
C SER A 180 15.84 16.57 -2.85
N GLY A 181 14.99 17.31 -3.56
CA GLY A 181 13.56 17.13 -3.50
C GLY A 181 12.80 18.43 -3.76
N ARG A 182 11.51 18.44 -3.45
CA ARG A 182 10.64 19.60 -3.57
C ARG A 182 10.65 20.39 -2.27
N ILE A 183 10.98 21.69 -2.37
CA ILE A 183 10.98 22.57 -1.22
C ILE A 183 9.60 23.19 -1.03
N GLY A 184 9.14 23.24 0.20
CA GLY A 184 7.89 23.91 0.57
C GLY A 184 8.02 25.44 0.59
N ARG A 185 7.03 26.10 1.19
CA ARG A 185 7.06 27.54 1.43
C ARG A 185 8.14 27.90 2.46
N SER A 186 8.71 29.09 2.35
CA SER A 186 9.55 29.67 3.39
C SER A 186 8.71 30.16 4.58
N SER A 187 9.16 29.87 5.79
CA SER A 187 8.56 30.42 7.02
C SER A 187 9.07 31.82 7.36
N VAL A 188 10.09 32.30 6.65
CA VAL A 188 10.73 33.62 6.87
C VAL A 188 10.84 34.38 5.57
N THR A 189 10.89 35.71 5.69
CA THR A 189 11.07 36.64 4.57
C THR A 189 12.40 37.29 4.62
N ARG A 190 12.81 37.95 3.53
CA ARG A 190 13.99 38.81 3.50
C ARG A 190 13.87 39.88 4.58
N GLY A 191 14.94 40.11 5.33
CA GLY A 191 15.01 41.04 6.47
C GLY A 191 14.63 40.42 7.81
N ALA A 192 14.14 39.18 7.85
CA ALA A 192 13.81 38.47 9.09
C ALA A 192 15.09 38.09 9.85
N LEU A 193 15.06 38.23 11.16
CA LEU A 193 16.12 37.77 12.06
C LEU A 193 15.89 36.28 12.36
N VAL A 194 16.92 35.46 12.17
CA VAL A 194 16.94 34.04 12.52
C VAL A 194 18.02 33.77 13.56
N THR A 195 17.79 32.73 14.38
CA THR A 195 18.75 32.32 15.41
C THR A 195 19.21 30.89 15.15
N ALA A 196 20.46 30.60 15.53
CA ALA A 196 21.00 29.25 15.39
C ALA A 196 20.11 28.22 16.08
N SER A 197 19.85 27.10 15.40
CA SER A 197 19.08 25.96 15.92
C SER A 197 17.66 26.31 16.40
N GLN A 198 17.04 27.37 15.87
CA GLN A 198 15.65 27.71 16.23
C GLN A 198 14.67 26.56 16.00
N ALA A 199 13.62 26.53 16.82
CA ALA A 199 12.62 25.45 16.79
C ALA A 199 11.81 25.42 15.48
N THR A 200 11.50 26.61 14.91
CA THR A 200 10.76 26.69 13.65
C THR A 200 11.71 26.52 12.46
N PRO A 201 11.51 25.55 11.58
CA PRO A 201 12.33 25.39 10.39
C PRO A 201 12.09 26.55 9.42
N LEU A 202 13.10 26.90 8.61
CA LEU A 202 13.00 27.91 7.56
C LEU A 202 12.16 27.42 6.37
N ALA A 203 12.32 26.17 6.02
CA ALA A 203 11.56 25.45 5.00
C ALA A 203 11.65 23.94 5.24
N THR A 204 10.77 23.17 4.61
CA THR A 204 10.83 21.70 4.59
C THR A 204 11.07 21.26 3.16
N ILE A 205 11.99 20.32 2.97
CA ILE A 205 12.26 19.66 1.69
C ILE A 205 11.76 18.24 1.79
N GLN A 206 11.05 17.78 0.77
CA GLN A 206 10.48 16.44 0.69
C GLN A 206 10.91 15.78 -0.62
N ASP A 207 11.42 14.58 -0.52
CA ASP A 207 11.69 13.74 -1.68
C ASP A 207 10.40 12.99 -2.06
N LEU A 208 9.90 13.27 -3.26
CA LEU A 208 8.63 12.77 -3.77
C LEU A 208 8.76 11.58 -4.71
N ASP A 209 9.97 11.14 -5.04
CA ASP A 209 10.20 9.98 -5.90
C ASP A 209 11.44 9.18 -5.44
N PRO A 210 11.23 7.97 -4.88
CA PRO A 210 9.95 7.28 -4.72
C PRO A 210 9.10 7.82 -3.56
N MET A 211 7.79 7.52 -3.59
CA MET A 211 6.89 7.74 -2.45
C MET A 211 6.77 6.46 -1.62
N TYR A 212 6.52 6.63 -0.34
CA TYR A 212 6.08 5.54 0.54
C TYR A 212 4.58 5.61 0.73
N VAL A 213 3.93 4.46 0.69
CA VAL A 213 2.54 4.31 1.10
C VAL A 213 2.53 3.43 2.33
N GLU A 214 2.14 4.02 3.45
CA GLU A 214 2.01 3.30 4.70
C GLU A 214 0.58 2.81 4.86
N VAL A 215 0.41 1.48 4.92
CA VAL A 215 -0.88 0.82 5.05
C VAL A 215 -0.93 -0.02 6.31
N SER A 216 -2.12 -0.08 6.92
CA SER A 216 -2.32 -0.83 8.15
C SER A 216 -3.07 -2.13 7.87
N GLN A 217 -2.58 -3.25 8.43
CA GLN A 217 -3.22 -4.55 8.36
C GLN A 217 -3.43 -5.12 9.75
N SER A 218 -4.60 -5.71 10.03
CA SER A 218 -4.85 -6.39 11.30
C SER A 218 -3.90 -7.57 11.51
N SER A 219 -3.34 -7.69 12.71
CA SER A 219 -2.46 -8.81 13.08
C SER A 219 -3.17 -10.17 12.99
N ALA A 220 -4.47 -10.23 13.29
CA ALA A 220 -5.27 -11.45 13.16
C ALA A 220 -5.35 -11.93 11.71
N GLU A 221 -5.54 -11.00 10.76
CA GLU A 221 -5.59 -11.30 9.33
C GLU A 221 -4.22 -11.73 8.78
N LEU A 222 -3.15 -11.10 9.25
CA LEU A 222 -1.78 -11.49 8.90
C LEU A 222 -1.48 -12.92 9.38
N LEU A 223 -1.92 -13.28 10.59
CA LEU A 223 -1.78 -14.64 11.12
C LEU A 223 -2.60 -15.66 10.32
N GLN A 224 -3.80 -15.28 9.89
CA GLN A 224 -4.62 -16.15 9.03
C GLN A 224 -3.94 -16.38 7.69
N LEU A 225 -3.43 -15.33 7.04
CA LEU A 225 -2.69 -15.43 5.79
C LEU A 225 -1.47 -16.34 5.92
N ARG A 226 -0.69 -16.21 6.99
CA ARG A 226 0.46 -17.08 7.26
C ARG A 226 0.06 -18.56 7.43
N ARG A 227 -1.08 -18.83 8.08
CA ARG A 227 -1.61 -20.20 8.22
C ARG A 227 -2.04 -20.78 6.88
N GLU A 228 -2.71 -20.00 6.04
CA GLU A 228 -3.15 -20.42 4.70
C GLU A 228 -1.95 -20.73 3.78
N ILE A 229 -0.89 -19.94 3.84
CA ILE A 229 0.37 -20.20 3.13
C ILE A 229 1.05 -21.46 3.68
N ALA A 230 1.15 -21.61 5.00
CA ALA A 230 1.78 -22.78 5.63
C ALA A 230 1.01 -24.08 5.36
N ALA A 231 -0.30 -24.01 5.21
CA ALA A 231 -1.16 -25.14 4.82
C ALA A 231 -1.09 -25.47 3.32
N GLY A 232 -0.36 -24.69 2.51
CA GLY A 232 -0.26 -24.87 1.06
C GLY A 232 -1.53 -24.54 0.28
N SER A 233 -2.54 -23.96 0.93
CA SER A 233 -3.79 -23.52 0.30
C SER A 233 -3.63 -22.21 -0.49
N LEU A 234 -2.54 -21.46 -0.23
CA LEU A 234 -2.15 -20.24 -0.90
C LEU A 234 -0.68 -20.31 -1.27
N GLN A 235 -0.35 -19.96 -2.52
CA GLN A 235 1.03 -19.75 -2.91
C GLN A 235 1.43 -18.30 -2.54
N GLY A 236 2.43 -18.16 -1.67
CA GLY A 236 3.04 -16.87 -1.35
C GLY A 236 3.88 -16.36 -2.53
N THR A 237 3.88 -15.05 -2.73
CA THR A 237 4.76 -14.39 -3.71
C THR A 237 5.81 -13.59 -2.98
N ASP A 238 7.10 -13.81 -3.29
CA ASP A 238 8.23 -13.10 -2.66
C ASP A 238 8.28 -11.60 -3.00
N SER A 239 7.64 -11.19 -4.08
CA SER A 239 7.48 -9.80 -4.49
C SER A 239 6.01 -9.56 -4.83
N VAL A 240 5.27 -9.00 -3.88
CA VAL A 240 3.85 -8.71 -4.05
C VAL A 240 3.71 -7.37 -4.76
N PRO A 241 3.27 -7.33 -6.03
CA PRO A 241 2.90 -6.09 -6.67
C PRO A 241 1.67 -5.51 -5.98
N VAL A 242 1.70 -4.21 -5.77
CA VAL A 242 0.64 -3.48 -5.08
C VAL A 242 0.10 -2.43 -6.04
N GLU A 243 -1.19 -2.49 -6.34
CA GLU A 243 -1.87 -1.45 -7.08
C GLU A 243 -2.32 -0.36 -6.10
N ILE A 244 -2.05 0.88 -6.44
CA ILE A 244 -2.50 2.02 -5.65
C ILE A 244 -3.77 2.61 -6.29
N VAL A 245 -4.81 2.73 -5.49
CA VAL A 245 -6.08 3.35 -5.89
C VAL A 245 -6.18 4.69 -5.17
N LEU A 246 -6.33 5.76 -5.93
CA LEU A 246 -6.43 7.13 -5.44
C LEU A 246 -7.80 7.42 -4.81
N GLU A 247 -7.95 8.58 -4.18
CA GLU A 247 -9.20 8.99 -3.53
C GLU A 247 -10.40 9.09 -4.50
N ASP A 248 -10.14 9.45 -5.75
CA ASP A 248 -11.16 9.54 -6.81
C ASP A 248 -11.59 8.17 -7.36
N GLY A 249 -10.97 7.09 -6.89
CA GLY A 249 -11.22 5.72 -7.35
C GLY A 249 -10.41 5.31 -8.58
N SER A 250 -9.61 6.19 -9.16
CA SER A 250 -8.70 5.85 -10.25
C SER A 250 -7.52 5.01 -9.76
N THR A 251 -7.02 4.12 -10.61
CA THR A 251 -5.82 3.35 -10.33
C THR A 251 -4.59 4.15 -10.74
N PHE A 252 -3.62 4.28 -9.83
CA PHE A 252 -2.35 4.93 -10.13
C PHE A 252 -1.55 4.10 -11.14
N ALA A 253 -0.95 4.78 -12.13
CA ALA A 253 -0.31 4.09 -13.25
C ALA A 253 0.92 3.24 -12.86
N GLN A 254 1.64 3.66 -11.81
CA GLN A 254 2.82 2.95 -11.33
C GLN A 254 2.45 1.94 -10.26
N GLN A 255 2.93 0.71 -10.41
CA GLN A 255 2.77 -0.32 -9.39
C GLN A 255 3.79 -0.12 -8.27
N GLY A 256 3.30 -0.17 -7.04
CA GLY A 256 4.13 -0.24 -5.86
C GLY A 256 4.66 -1.64 -5.59
N ARG A 257 5.67 -1.71 -4.73
CA ARG A 257 6.22 -2.96 -4.20
C ARG A 257 6.17 -2.94 -2.69
N LEU A 258 5.65 -4.00 -2.09
CA LEU A 258 5.72 -4.18 -0.66
C LEU A 258 7.20 -4.34 -0.26
N SER A 259 7.73 -3.39 0.51
CA SER A 259 9.15 -3.35 0.86
C SER A 259 9.41 -3.80 2.29
N PHE A 260 8.49 -3.52 3.20
CA PHE A 260 8.72 -3.71 4.63
C PHE A 260 7.40 -3.96 5.35
N ALA A 261 7.44 -4.91 6.31
CA ALA A 261 6.40 -5.09 7.29
C ALA A 261 7.04 -4.88 8.66
N GLU A 262 6.51 -3.97 9.47
CA GLU A 262 7.00 -3.80 10.83
C GLU A 262 6.82 -5.08 11.63
N ALA A 263 7.85 -5.42 12.43
CA ALA A 263 7.77 -6.55 13.35
C ALA A 263 6.99 -6.20 14.63
N LEU A 264 6.49 -4.97 14.73
CA LEU A 264 5.77 -4.43 15.87
C LEU A 264 4.27 -4.34 15.55
N VAL A 265 3.45 -4.79 16.48
CA VAL A 265 2.01 -4.60 16.46
C VAL A 265 1.69 -3.38 17.30
N ASP A 266 0.99 -2.41 16.75
CA ASP A 266 0.49 -1.26 17.52
C ASP A 266 -0.50 -1.76 18.60
N PRO A 267 -0.21 -1.58 19.89
CA PRO A 267 -1.06 -2.10 20.96
C PRO A 267 -2.43 -1.43 21.05
N ALA A 268 -2.58 -0.22 20.50
CA ALA A 268 -3.86 0.51 20.54
C ALA A 268 -4.84 0.02 19.46
N THR A 269 -4.32 -0.34 18.29
CA THR A 269 -5.12 -0.72 17.12
C THR A 269 -5.07 -2.22 16.80
N GLY A 270 -4.07 -2.95 17.31
CA GLY A 270 -3.80 -4.34 16.93
C GLY A 270 -3.35 -4.51 15.48
N ALA A 271 -2.91 -3.43 14.84
CA ALA A 271 -2.50 -3.40 13.46
C ALA A 271 -0.97 -3.49 13.30
N VAL A 272 -0.55 -4.01 12.17
CA VAL A 272 0.84 -4.03 11.68
C VAL A 272 0.94 -3.04 10.54
N ALA A 273 1.94 -2.15 10.58
CA ALA A 273 2.23 -1.23 9.49
C ALA A 273 3.00 -1.96 8.38
N LEU A 274 2.54 -1.80 7.17
CA LEU A 274 3.18 -2.29 5.96
C LEU A 274 3.58 -1.08 5.09
N ARG A 275 4.82 -1.07 4.61
CA ARG A 275 5.31 -0.01 3.72
C ARG A 275 5.41 -0.50 2.29
N VAL A 276 4.78 0.25 1.40
CA VAL A 276 4.83 0.05 -0.04
C VAL A 276 5.65 1.16 -0.66
N VAL A 277 6.65 0.83 -1.44
CA VAL A 277 7.46 1.79 -2.21
C VAL A 277 6.83 1.95 -3.59
N VAL A 278 6.50 3.17 -3.95
CA VAL A 278 5.79 3.51 -5.19
C VAL A 278 6.60 4.54 -5.98
N PRO A 279 7.04 4.24 -7.20
CA PRO A 279 7.63 5.24 -8.08
C PRO A 279 6.63 6.37 -8.38
N ASN A 280 7.08 7.62 -8.36
CA ASN A 280 6.22 8.79 -8.54
C ASN A 280 6.88 9.87 -9.43
N PRO A 281 7.30 9.51 -10.64
CA PRO A 281 8.07 10.41 -11.52
C PRO A 281 7.28 11.68 -11.86
N ASP A 282 5.97 11.60 -12.01
CA ASP A 282 5.10 12.73 -12.33
C ASP A 282 4.67 13.54 -11.10
N GLN A 283 5.14 13.17 -9.91
CA GLN A 283 4.82 13.82 -8.62
C GLN A 283 3.30 13.99 -8.38
N LEU A 284 2.49 13.07 -8.89
CA LEU A 284 1.03 13.08 -8.73
C LEU A 284 0.63 12.69 -7.29
N LEU A 285 1.35 11.71 -6.71
CA LEU A 285 1.18 11.38 -5.29
C LEU A 285 1.85 12.47 -4.45
N LEU A 286 1.09 13.02 -3.51
CA LEU A 286 1.57 14.03 -2.57
C LEU A 286 1.54 13.48 -1.15
N PRO A 287 2.49 13.88 -0.29
CA PRO A 287 2.49 13.50 1.11
C PRO A 287 1.19 13.90 1.82
N GLY A 288 0.63 12.97 2.60
CA GLY A 288 -0.63 13.15 3.30
C GLY A 288 -1.87 12.68 2.55
N MET A 289 -1.81 12.38 1.25
CA MET A 289 -2.93 11.85 0.49
C MET A 289 -3.38 10.48 1.03
N PHE A 290 -4.68 10.28 1.13
CA PHE A 290 -5.25 8.97 1.39
C PHE A 290 -5.23 8.13 0.12
N VAL A 291 -4.85 6.89 0.27
CA VAL A 291 -4.80 5.93 -0.82
C VAL A 291 -5.28 4.57 -0.34
N ARG A 292 -5.72 3.74 -1.27
CA ARG A 292 -6.01 2.33 -1.02
C ARG A 292 -5.00 1.50 -1.77
N ALA A 293 -4.32 0.63 -1.05
CA ALA A 293 -3.38 -0.32 -1.64
C ALA A 293 -4.09 -1.66 -1.86
N ARG A 294 -4.18 -2.09 -3.11
CA ARG A 294 -4.71 -3.40 -3.48
C ARG A 294 -3.55 -4.38 -3.57
N VAL A 295 -3.45 -5.20 -2.53
CA VAL A 295 -2.36 -6.17 -2.35
C VAL A 295 -2.85 -7.55 -2.78
N ALA A 296 -2.09 -8.24 -3.64
CA ALA A 296 -2.33 -9.63 -3.97
C ALA A 296 -1.82 -10.51 -2.82
N ASN A 297 -2.74 -11.08 -2.03
CA ASN A 297 -2.37 -11.90 -0.86
C ASN A 297 -1.92 -13.32 -1.21
N GLY A 298 -2.13 -13.75 -2.47
CA GLY A 298 -1.76 -15.07 -2.95
C GLY A 298 -2.69 -15.58 -4.05
N VAL A 299 -2.34 -16.71 -4.62
CA VAL A 299 -3.11 -17.38 -5.67
C VAL A 299 -3.63 -18.71 -5.13
N ARG A 300 -4.95 -18.89 -5.14
CA ARG A 300 -5.57 -20.20 -4.89
C ARG A 300 -5.64 -20.98 -6.20
N SER A 301 -4.83 -22.02 -6.34
CA SER A 301 -4.65 -22.75 -7.61
C SER A 301 -5.95 -23.43 -8.10
N ASN A 302 -6.80 -23.90 -7.19
CA ASN A 302 -8.03 -24.64 -7.48
C ASN A 302 -9.26 -23.89 -6.95
N GLY A 303 -9.40 -22.60 -7.25
CA GLY A 303 -10.55 -21.81 -6.85
C GLY A 303 -11.77 -22.10 -7.71
N ILE A 304 -12.94 -22.26 -7.09
CA ILE A 304 -14.24 -22.37 -7.78
C ILE A 304 -14.98 -21.06 -7.59
N LEU A 305 -15.27 -20.39 -8.71
CA LEU A 305 -16.03 -19.15 -8.73
C LEU A 305 -17.47 -19.43 -9.20
N ALA A 306 -18.43 -19.28 -8.29
CA ALA A 306 -19.84 -19.46 -8.57
C ALA A 306 -20.54 -18.10 -8.77
N PRO A 307 -21.31 -17.88 -9.86
CA PRO A 307 -22.11 -16.67 -10.04
C PRO A 307 -23.01 -16.42 -8.82
N GLN A 308 -23.07 -15.16 -8.34
CA GLN A 308 -23.86 -14.81 -7.16
C GLN A 308 -25.33 -15.15 -7.30
N GLN A 309 -25.87 -15.10 -8.53
CA GLN A 309 -27.26 -15.46 -8.85
C GLN A 309 -27.62 -16.89 -8.54
N GLY A 310 -26.65 -17.83 -8.58
CA GLY A 310 -26.85 -19.25 -8.29
C GLY A 310 -26.76 -19.61 -6.81
N ILE A 311 -26.41 -18.69 -5.93
CA ILE A 311 -26.27 -18.91 -4.49
C ILE A 311 -27.42 -18.20 -3.77
N THR A 312 -28.22 -18.98 -3.03
CA THR A 312 -29.32 -18.48 -2.21
C THR A 312 -29.04 -18.75 -0.73
N ARG A 313 -29.80 -18.13 0.16
CA ARG A 313 -29.74 -18.45 1.59
C ARG A 313 -31.01 -19.15 2.03
N ASN A 314 -30.85 -20.23 2.76
CA ASN A 314 -31.97 -20.95 3.37
C ASN A 314 -32.51 -20.18 4.60
N PRO A 315 -33.68 -20.56 5.15
CA PRO A 315 -34.22 -19.90 6.36
C PRO A 315 -33.34 -20.02 7.60
N ARG A 316 -32.36 -20.90 7.62
CA ARG A 316 -31.38 -21.04 8.70
C ARG A 316 -30.19 -20.10 8.54
N GLY A 317 -30.10 -19.42 7.37
CA GLY A 317 -29.01 -18.49 7.06
C GLY A 317 -27.84 -19.11 6.29
N ASP A 318 -27.83 -20.44 6.08
CA ASP A 318 -26.80 -21.13 5.32
C ASP A 318 -26.89 -20.77 3.83
N ALA A 319 -25.75 -20.61 3.17
CA ALA A 319 -25.73 -20.48 1.72
C ALA A 319 -26.02 -21.84 1.07
N THR A 320 -26.93 -21.85 0.09
CA THR A 320 -27.29 -23.06 -0.68
C THR A 320 -27.17 -22.79 -2.17
N ALA A 321 -26.88 -23.84 -2.91
CA ALA A 321 -26.81 -23.88 -4.36
C ALA A 321 -27.63 -24.99 -4.92
N LEU A 322 -28.36 -24.75 -6.01
CA LEU A 322 -29.06 -25.79 -6.75
C LEU A 322 -28.20 -26.24 -7.94
N VAL A 323 -27.84 -27.52 -7.97
CA VAL A 323 -27.05 -28.12 -9.05
C VAL A 323 -27.86 -29.16 -9.79
N VAL A 324 -27.60 -29.35 -11.07
CA VAL A 324 -28.23 -30.43 -11.86
C VAL A 324 -27.32 -31.64 -11.83
N GLY A 325 -27.79 -32.70 -11.21
CA GLY A 325 -27.11 -33.98 -11.14
C GLY A 325 -27.02 -34.70 -12.51
N ALA A 326 -26.23 -35.75 -12.57
CA ALA A 326 -26.05 -36.56 -13.79
C ALA A 326 -27.34 -37.21 -14.30
N ASP A 327 -28.31 -37.42 -13.41
CA ASP A 327 -29.66 -37.98 -13.71
C ASP A 327 -30.67 -36.90 -14.16
N GLY A 328 -30.26 -35.65 -14.33
CA GLY A 328 -31.12 -34.53 -14.71
C GLY A 328 -32.02 -34.01 -13.58
N LYS A 329 -31.76 -34.41 -12.34
CA LYS A 329 -32.50 -33.96 -11.16
C LYS A 329 -31.76 -32.84 -10.46
N VAL A 330 -32.53 -31.97 -9.83
CA VAL A 330 -32.00 -30.84 -9.02
C VAL A 330 -31.58 -31.35 -7.64
N GLU A 331 -30.35 -31.12 -7.28
CA GLU A 331 -29.81 -31.33 -5.93
C GLU A 331 -29.59 -29.98 -5.24
N GLU A 332 -30.07 -29.86 -4.00
CA GLU A 332 -29.73 -28.72 -3.14
C GLU A 332 -28.50 -29.07 -2.32
N ARG A 333 -27.47 -28.30 -2.43
CA ARG A 333 -26.22 -28.43 -1.66
C ARG A 333 -25.97 -27.24 -0.79
N VAL A 334 -25.60 -27.46 0.46
CA VAL A 334 -25.10 -26.42 1.35
C VAL A 334 -23.69 -26.11 0.92
N VAL A 335 -23.40 -24.81 0.72
CA VAL A 335 -22.11 -24.32 0.25
C VAL A 335 -21.51 -23.38 1.26
N LYS A 336 -20.18 -23.42 1.41
CA LYS A 336 -19.44 -22.41 2.16
C LYS A 336 -18.78 -21.46 1.17
N VAL A 337 -19.15 -20.20 1.28
CA VAL A 337 -18.61 -19.14 0.46
C VAL A 337 -17.78 -18.20 1.33
N SER A 338 -16.59 -17.82 0.87
CA SER A 338 -15.66 -16.99 1.66
C SER A 338 -15.73 -15.51 1.29
N ARG A 339 -15.69 -15.20 0.02
CA ARG A 339 -15.69 -13.78 -0.44
C ARG A 339 -16.30 -13.63 -1.83
N ALA A 340 -16.76 -12.41 -2.11
CA ALA A 340 -17.17 -12.02 -3.45
C ALA A 340 -15.95 -11.54 -4.25
N ILE A 341 -15.88 -11.96 -5.52
CA ILE A 341 -14.88 -11.51 -6.49
C ILE A 341 -15.65 -11.08 -7.74
N GLY A 342 -15.81 -9.78 -7.92
CA GLY A 342 -16.70 -9.24 -8.94
C GLY A 342 -18.15 -9.69 -8.73
N ASP A 343 -18.74 -10.34 -9.73
CA ASP A 343 -20.12 -10.88 -9.75
C ASP A 343 -20.22 -12.34 -9.26
N LYS A 344 -19.11 -12.92 -8.72
CA LYS A 344 -19.02 -14.31 -8.32
C LYS A 344 -18.65 -14.47 -6.86
N TRP A 345 -19.05 -15.57 -6.24
CA TRP A 345 -18.60 -16.03 -4.94
C TRP A 345 -17.43 -17.02 -5.08
N LEU A 346 -16.39 -16.85 -4.30
CA LEU A 346 -15.39 -17.90 -4.10
C LEU A 346 -15.96 -18.96 -3.16
N VAL A 347 -16.08 -20.19 -3.66
CA VAL A 347 -16.62 -21.33 -2.92
C VAL A 347 -15.48 -22.13 -2.31
N ASP A 348 -15.57 -22.36 -0.99
CA ASP A 348 -14.58 -23.16 -0.26
C ASP A 348 -14.99 -24.63 -0.18
N GLU A 349 -16.30 -24.92 0.04
CA GLU A 349 -16.84 -26.26 0.17
C GLU A 349 -18.25 -26.36 -0.43
N GLY A 350 -18.63 -27.55 -0.89
CA GLY A 350 -19.99 -27.88 -1.32
C GLY A 350 -20.21 -27.93 -2.84
N LEU A 351 -19.27 -27.38 -3.64
CA LEU A 351 -19.32 -27.46 -5.11
C LEU A 351 -17.98 -27.95 -5.66
N ASN A 352 -18.03 -28.66 -6.78
CA ASN A 352 -16.87 -29.20 -7.46
C ASN A 352 -16.80 -28.70 -8.91
N ALA A 353 -15.58 -28.77 -9.49
CA ALA A 353 -15.43 -28.52 -10.91
C ALA A 353 -16.24 -29.53 -11.73
N GLY A 354 -16.98 -29.04 -12.73
CA GLY A 354 -17.90 -29.82 -13.55
C GLY A 354 -19.36 -29.81 -13.07
N ASP A 355 -19.65 -29.30 -11.87
CA ASP A 355 -21.02 -29.13 -11.38
C ASP A 355 -21.77 -28.11 -12.24
N LYS A 356 -23.02 -28.41 -12.60
CA LYS A 356 -23.92 -27.54 -13.35
C LYS A 356 -24.77 -26.72 -12.38
N LEU A 357 -24.32 -25.51 -12.05
CA LEU A 357 -25.01 -24.60 -11.13
C LEU A 357 -26.18 -23.92 -11.85
N ILE A 358 -27.37 -23.98 -11.27
CA ILE A 358 -28.53 -23.25 -11.77
C ILE A 358 -28.40 -21.78 -11.41
N VAL A 359 -28.47 -20.92 -12.42
CA VAL A 359 -28.36 -19.46 -12.26
C VAL A 359 -29.67 -18.72 -12.58
N GLU A 360 -30.56 -19.36 -13.39
CA GLU A 360 -31.88 -18.80 -13.71
C GLU A 360 -32.95 -19.92 -13.60
N GLY A 361 -34.15 -19.55 -13.20
CA GLY A 361 -35.23 -20.47 -12.98
C GLY A 361 -35.27 -21.11 -11.59
N LEU A 362 -34.45 -20.63 -10.64
CA LEU A 362 -34.41 -21.14 -9.25
C LEU A 362 -35.77 -21.19 -8.57
N GLN A 363 -36.67 -20.23 -8.86
CA GLN A 363 -38.01 -20.16 -8.28
C GLN A 363 -38.97 -21.23 -8.87
N LYS A 364 -38.65 -21.83 -10.04
CA LYS A 364 -39.49 -22.78 -10.74
C LYS A 364 -39.18 -24.22 -10.35
N VAL A 365 -38.13 -24.47 -9.60
CA VAL A 365 -37.60 -25.78 -9.29
C VAL A 365 -37.41 -26.01 -7.81
N LYS A 366 -37.52 -27.25 -7.37
CA LYS A 366 -37.21 -27.70 -6.00
C LYS A 366 -36.25 -28.85 -6.07
N ALA A 367 -35.56 -29.14 -4.97
CA ALA A 367 -34.74 -30.33 -4.85
C ALA A 367 -35.56 -31.60 -5.23
N GLY A 368 -34.95 -32.47 -6.05
CA GLY A 368 -35.58 -33.68 -6.60
C GLY A 368 -36.39 -33.48 -7.90
N ALA A 369 -36.63 -32.25 -8.37
CA ALA A 369 -37.35 -32.01 -9.61
C ALA A 369 -36.46 -32.33 -10.83
N THR A 370 -37.08 -32.92 -11.87
CA THR A 370 -36.42 -33.14 -13.17
C THR A 370 -36.46 -31.84 -13.99
N VAL A 371 -35.33 -31.43 -14.53
CA VAL A 371 -35.20 -30.19 -15.26
C VAL A 371 -34.56 -30.38 -16.63
N THR A 372 -34.87 -29.46 -17.57
CA THR A 372 -34.16 -29.34 -18.83
C THR A 372 -33.15 -28.20 -18.68
N ALA A 373 -31.86 -28.55 -18.59
CA ALA A 373 -30.79 -27.59 -18.41
C ALA A 373 -30.30 -27.05 -19.76
N SER A 374 -30.25 -25.72 -19.91
CA SER A 374 -29.56 -25.01 -21.02
C SER A 374 -28.34 -24.28 -20.47
N GLU A 375 -27.19 -24.42 -21.14
CA GLU A 375 -25.98 -23.64 -20.71
C GLU A 375 -26.10 -22.16 -21.05
N ARG A 376 -25.72 -21.31 -20.13
CA ARG A 376 -25.67 -19.87 -20.32
C ARG A 376 -24.67 -19.55 -21.44
N GLY A 377 -25.13 -19.05 -22.56
CA GLY A 377 -24.32 -18.76 -23.77
C GLY A 377 -24.61 -19.68 -24.96
N SER A 378 -25.33 -20.79 -24.80
CA SER A 378 -25.76 -21.63 -25.96
C SER A 378 -26.90 -21.01 -26.75
N GLU A 379 -27.71 -20.16 -26.14
CA GLU A 379 -28.85 -19.47 -26.78
C GLU A 379 -28.44 -18.36 -27.74
N ALA A 380 -27.25 -17.74 -27.53
CA ALA A 380 -26.72 -16.72 -28.43
C ALA A 380 -26.21 -17.29 -29.78
N ALA A 381 -25.96 -18.61 -29.83
CA ALA A 381 -25.54 -19.29 -31.08
C ALA A 381 -26.75 -19.78 -31.93
N ALA A 382 -27.92 -19.93 -31.31
CA ALA A 382 -29.13 -20.45 -32.01
C ALA A 382 -30.00 -19.34 -32.64
N ALA A 383 -29.78 -18.07 -32.33
CA ALA A 383 -30.57 -16.92 -32.83
C ALA A 383 -29.85 -16.06 -33.88
N LYS A 384 -29.16 -16.70 -34.84
CA LYS A 384 -28.73 -16.00 -36.05
C LYS A 384 -29.67 -16.43 -37.20
N PRO A 385 -30.71 -15.64 -37.55
CA PRO A 385 -31.50 -15.94 -38.75
C PRO A 385 -30.58 -15.79 -39.95
N ALA A 386 -30.58 -16.80 -40.81
CA ALA A 386 -30.05 -16.72 -42.14
C ALA A 386 -30.82 -15.63 -42.88
N ALA A 387 -30.23 -14.46 -43.07
CA ALA A 387 -30.71 -13.50 -44.08
C ALA A 387 -30.21 -14.01 -45.42
N GLY A 388 -31.13 -14.62 -46.14
CA GLY A 388 -30.92 -15.01 -47.51
C GLY A 388 -31.11 -13.83 -48.46
N ALA A 389 -30.46 -14.00 -49.58
CA ALA A 389 -30.63 -13.40 -50.91
C ALA A 389 -30.60 -11.88 -51.01
#